data_8ad8a2b827328fb03114c7da012d406e
#
_entry.id   8ad8a2b827328fb03114c7da012d406e
#
_cell.length_a   1.000
_cell.length_b   1.000
_cell.length_c   1.000
_cell.angle_alpha   90.00
_cell.angle_beta   90.00
_cell.angle_gamma   90.00
#
_symmetry.space_group_name_H-M   'P 1'
#
loop_
_entity.id
_entity.type
_entity.pdbx_description
1 polymer ?
#
loop_
_entity_poly.entity_id
_entity_poly.type
_entity_poly.pdbx_seq_one_letter_code
_entity_poly.pdbx_strand_id
1 'polypeptide(L)'
;ALYEAGAFWVAGIEAEKIESANRTELSKQEDPETNLIQYLQEKLIEPKKIDSIVEKARPIIAKAKANSAVSEFFGTFVPKEIEVKNYRNYVEQYFSFEDISFCTINGSNGSGKSSLFMDAIVDCLYEEPREGTNTGWIRNDEKARSGSISFTFGLGDKMFRVVRTRTKSGKPTLNLSELLENEWVDRSKEKIADTQKEIIRLLGMDSLTFKACVLIMQDQYGLFLEAGKEERVGVLSNLLGLGIYGIMEDLAKDELGNLKRDIAKKRQTINIHSATIESYGKPEDEKTEIELKLNTVSEDRNNLAKQKEDKSLLLRMQMEAQERHDKVQASVNTLMQKNEQEGQNIAALERNIESCNAFLADEEETILKVERYDLLLEQDR
;
A
#
# COMPACT_ATOMS: atom_id res chain seq x y z
N ALA A 1 38.99 7.75 -0.56
CA ALA A 1 38.16 6.53 -0.71
C ALA A 1 37.27 6.59 -1.97
N LEU A 2 36.35 7.60 -2.08
CA LEU A 2 35.45 7.65 -3.26
C LEU A 2 36.18 8.02 -4.56
N TYR A 3 37.14 8.92 -4.51
CA TYR A 3 38.00 9.23 -5.67
C TYR A 3 38.94 8.08 -6.03
N GLU A 4 39.44 7.34 -5.05
CA GLU A 4 40.22 6.13 -5.24
C GLU A 4 39.42 4.99 -5.87
N ALA A 5 38.08 5.00 -5.67
CA ALA A 5 37.13 4.08 -6.33
C ALA A 5 36.72 4.53 -7.74
N GLY A 6 37.31 5.59 -8.30
CA GLY A 6 37.07 6.04 -9.68
C GLY A 6 35.92 7.03 -9.84
N ALA A 7 35.45 7.66 -8.78
CA ALA A 7 34.43 8.70 -8.87
C ALA A 7 35.00 9.95 -9.54
N PHE A 8 34.40 10.38 -10.63
CA PHE A 8 34.87 11.53 -11.41
C PHE A 8 34.55 12.86 -10.76
N TRP A 9 33.48 12.91 -9.96
CA TRP A 9 33.08 14.08 -9.19
C TRP A 9 32.26 13.64 -7.97
N VAL A 10 32.54 14.20 -6.83
CA VAL A 10 31.78 13.97 -5.60
C VAL A 10 31.16 15.33 -5.23
N ALA A 11 29.86 15.49 -5.39
CA ALA A 11 29.12 16.58 -4.78
C ALA A 11 29.25 16.42 -3.26
N GLY A 12 29.59 17.49 -2.56
CA GLY A 12 29.80 17.45 -1.11
C GLY A 12 28.62 16.76 -0.43
N ILE A 13 28.92 15.70 0.31
CA ILE A 13 27.96 15.07 1.22
C ILE A 13 27.97 15.94 2.47
N GLU A 14 27.15 16.96 2.52
CA GLU A 14 26.80 17.59 3.79
C GLU A 14 25.81 16.67 4.49
N ALA A 15 26.34 15.89 5.44
CA ALA A 15 25.49 15.26 6.43
C ALA A 15 24.97 16.39 7.35
N GLU A 16 23.84 16.98 7.01
CA GLU A 16 23.08 17.75 7.98
C GLU A 16 22.78 16.82 9.15
N LYS A 17 23.49 17.02 10.27
CA LYS A 17 23.06 16.47 11.54
C LYS A 17 21.71 17.13 11.83
N ILE A 18 20.65 16.51 11.37
CA ILE A 18 19.32 16.78 11.90
C ILE A 18 19.43 16.37 13.36
N GLU A 19 19.56 17.36 14.24
CA GLU A 19 19.38 17.12 15.67
C GLU A 19 18.09 16.31 15.79
N SER A 20 18.20 15.12 16.34
CA SER A 20 17.08 14.21 16.51
C SER A 20 16.04 14.91 17.38
N ALA A 21 15.09 15.59 16.75
CA ALA A 21 13.80 15.77 17.41
C ALA A 21 13.41 14.37 17.87
N ASN A 22 13.13 14.18 19.17
CA ASN A 22 12.72 12.93 19.77
C ASN A 22 11.76 12.17 18.86
N ARG A 23 12.32 11.36 17.95
CA ARG A 23 11.54 10.50 17.07
C ARG A 23 11.33 9.23 17.86
N THR A 24 10.08 8.96 18.20
CA THR A 24 9.68 7.64 18.65
C THR A 24 10.17 6.64 17.61
N GLU A 25 11.13 5.81 17.96
CA GLU A 25 11.54 4.68 17.11
C GLU A 25 10.43 3.62 17.19
N LEU A 26 9.37 3.81 16.41
CA LEU A 26 8.33 2.81 16.28
C LEU A 26 8.93 1.64 15.50
N SER A 27 9.05 0.50 16.16
CA SER A 27 9.49 -0.74 15.53
C SER A 27 8.42 -1.20 14.52
N LYS A 28 8.83 -1.57 13.31
CA LYS A 28 7.95 -2.12 12.28
C LYS A 28 7.27 -3.44 12.69
N GLN A 29 7.81 -4.10 13.70
CA GLN A 29 7.39 -5.45 14.14
C GLN A 29 6.52 -5.43 15.39
N GLU A 30 6.34 -4.28 16.03
CA GLU A 30 5.56 -4.20 17.25
C GLU A 30 4.07 -3.99 16.95
N ASP A 31 3.27 -4.62 17.81
CA ASP A 31 1.82 -4.49 17.78
C ASP A 31 1.40 -3.01 17.92
N PRO A 32 0.40 -2.53 17.15
CA PRO A 32 -0.11 -1.15 17.26
C PRO A 32 -0.49 -0.73 18.68
N GLU A 33 -0.90 -1.65 19.56
CA GLU A 33 -1.17 -1.37 20.97
C GLU A 33 0.12 -1.02 21.72
N THR A 34 1.19 -1.79 21.50
CA THR A 34 2.51 -1.53 22.09
C THR A 34 3.08 -0.19 21.63
N ASN A 35 2.99 0.10 20.34
CA ASN A 35 3.41 1.38 19.78
C ASN A 35 2.62 2.56 20.35
N LEU A 36 1.32 2.39 20.59
CA LEU A 36 0.49 3.40 21.24
C LEU A 36 0.94 3.65 22.67
N ILE A 37 1.21 2.59 23.44
CA ILE A 37 1.67 2.71 24.84
C ILE A 37 3.01 3.43 24.89
N GLN A 38 3.97 3.05 24.07
CA GLN A 38 5.28 3.69 24.00
C GLN A 38 5.16 5.17 23.67
N TYR A 39 4.35 5.50 22.68
CA TYR A 39 4.08 6.88 22.30
C TYR A 39 3.49 7.71 23.44
N LEU A 40 2.51 7.16 24.18
CA LEU A 40 1.87 7.83 25.31
C LEU A 40 2.85 8.05 26.46
N GLN A 41 3.76 7.10 26.70
CA GLN A 41 4.81 7.22 27.69
C GLN A 41 5.82 8.32 27.36
N GLU A 42 6.25 8.39 26.10
CA GLU A 42 7.15 9.44 25.63
C GLU A 42 6.54 10.85 25.72
N LYS A 43 5.21 10.94 25.60
CA LYS A 43 4.47 12.20 25.82
C LYS A 43 4.28 12.56 27.28
N LEU A 44 4.90 11.81 28.22
CA LEU A 44 4.82 12.04 29.67
C LEU A 44 3.38 12.07 30.20
N ILE A 45 2.49 11.24 29.63
CA ILE A 45 1.12 11.12 30.11
C ILE A 45 1.09 10.24 31.36
N GLU A 46 0.28 10.63 32.32
CA GLU A 46 0.13 9.89 33.58
C GLU A 46 -0.28 8.42 33.33
N PRO A 47 0.35 7.44 34.00
CA PRO A 47 0.11 6.00 33.74
C PRO A 47 -1.37 5.61 33.82
N LYS A 48 -2.13 6.12 34.78
CA LYS A 48 -3.57 5.85 34.90
C LYS A 48 -4.39 6.33 33.70
N LYS A 49 -3.97 7.40 33.05
CA LYS A 49 -4.59 7.90 31.81
C LYS A 49 -4.21 7.04 30.62
N ILE A 50 -2.98 6.54 30.58
CA ILE A 50 -2.50 5.63 29.52
C ILE A 50 -3.39 4.37 29.49
N ASP A 51 -3.59 3.70 30.62
CA ASP A 51 -4.42 2.49 30.70
C ASP A 51 -5.85 2.75 30.18
N SER A 52 -6.46 3.86 30.59
CA SER A 52 -7.80 4.23 30.13
C SER A 52 -7.87 4.52 28.62
N ILE A 53 -6.83 5.14 28.05
CA ILE A 53 -6.76 5.41 26.60
C ILE A 53 -6.57 4.12 25.84
N VAL A 54 -5.68 3.25 26.29
CA VAL A 54 -5.38 1.97 25.64
C VAL A 54 -6.61 1.06 25.65
N GLU A 55 -7.31 0.98 26.77
CA GLU A 55 -8.55 0.19 26.87
C GLU A 55 -9.62 0.66 25.86
N LYS A 56 -9.78 1.97 25.69
CA LYS A 56 -10.70 2.55 24.70
C LYS A 56 -10.19 2.37 23.26
N ALA A 57 -8.89 2.33 23.05
CA ALA A 57 -8.30 2.13 21.74
C ALA A 57 -8.36 0.66 21.26
N ARG A 58 -8.37 -0.32 22.16
CA ARG A 58 -8.43 -1.76 21.83
C ARG A 58 -9.49 -2.15 20.79
N PRO A 59 -10.77 -1.74 20.95
CA PRO A 59 -11.78 -2.08 19.95
C PRO A 59 -11.51 -1.42 18.59
N ILE A 60 -10.92 -0.23 18.58
CA ILE A 60 -10.52 0.47 17.34
C ILE A 60 -9.37 -0.28 16.68
N ILE A 61 -8.35 -0.67 17.46
CA ILE A 61 -7.21 -1.47 16.99
C ILE A 61 -7.68 -2.81 16.43
N ALA A 62 -8.57 -3.50 17.13
CA ALA A 62 -9.11 -4.78 16.67
C ALA A 62 -9.88 -4.64 15.35
N LYS A 63 -10.72 -3.61 15.22
CA LYS A 63 -11.43 -3.30 13.96
C LYS A 63 -10.46 -2.89 12.85
N ALA A 64 -9.45 -2.09 13.17
CA ALA A 64 -8.44 -1.69 12.21
C ALA A 64 -7.64 -2.88 11.70
N LYS A 65 -7.23 -3.81 12.58
CA LYS A 65 -6.58 -5.07 12.18
C LYS A 65 -7.46 -5.91 11.28
N ALA A 66 -8.76 -6.02 11.58
CA ALA A 66 -9.70 -6.76 10.74
C ALA A 66 -9.93 -6.11 9.36
N ASN A 67 -9.86 -4.78 9.28
CA ASN A 67 -10.04 -4.01 8.04
C ASN A 67 -8.72 -3.71 7.32
N SER A 68 -7.58 -3.92 7.99
CA SER A 68 -6.27 -3.65 7.41
C SER A 68 -5.98 -4.66 6.31
N ALA A 69 -5.53 -4.16 5.17
CA ALA A 69 -4.94 -4.97 4.10
C ALA A 69 -3.53 -5.45 4.45
N VAL A 70 -3.06 -5.24 5.68
CA VAL A 70 -1.77 -5.79 6.12
C VAL A 70 -1.89 -7.30 6.09
N SER A 71 -1.19 -7.90 5.15
CA SER A 71 -1.08 -9.34 4.99
C SER A 71 -0.59 -9.96 6.30
N GLU A 72 -1.31 -10.93 6.81
CA GLU A 72 -0.80 -11.81 7.88
C GLU A 72 0.43 -12.60 7.40
N PHE A 73 0.70 -12.52 6.11
CA PHE A 73 1.77 -13.22 5.44
C PHE A 73 2.90 -12.26 5.07
N PHE A 74 3.79 -11.97 6.00
CA PHE A 74 5.10 -11.40 5.72
C PHE A 74 5.99 -12.47 5.07
N GLY A 75 5.64 -12.89 3.85
CA GLY A 75 6.39 -13.87 3.10
C GLY A 75 6.85 -13.29 1.75
N THR A 76 7.86 -13.91 1.17
CA THR A 76 8.31 -13.57 -0.18
C THR A 76 7.22 -13.93 -1.18
N PHE A 77 6.82 -12.97 -2.04
CA PHE A 77 5.97 -13.24 -3.19
C PHE A 77 6.79 -13.95 -4.27
N VAL A 78 6.32 -15.12 -4.70
CA VAL A 78 6.97 -15.92 -5.72
C VAL A 78 5.96 -16.32 -6.79
N PRO A 79 6.05 -15.82 -8.04
CA PRO A 79 5.23 -16.32 -9.13
C PRO A 79 5.56 -17.79 -9.40
N LYS A 80 4.53 -18.60 -9.66
CA LYS A 80 4.66 -20.03 -9.93
C LYS A 80 4.21 -20.39 -11.32
N GLU A 81 2.99 -20.04 -11.68
CA GLU A 81 2.40 -20.43 -12.96
C GLU A 81 1.47 -19.34 -13.46
N ILE A 82 1.41 -19.17 -14.77
CA ILE A 82 0.39 -18.38 -15.44
C ILE A 82 -0.20 -19.17 -16.60
N GLU A 83 -1.51 -19.20 -16.67
CA GLU A 83 -2.28 -19.78 -17.77
C GLU A 83 -3.28 -18.75 -18.27
N VAL A 84 -3.35 -18.57 -19.57
CA VAL A 84 -4.33 -17.67 -20.20
C VAL A 84 -5.07 -18.41 -21.29
N LYS A 85 -6.38 -18.16 -21.40
CA LYS A 85 -7.23 -18.68 -22.46
C LYS A 85 -8.02 -17.53 -23.09
N ASN A 86 -7.99 -17.44 -24.42
CA ASN A 86 -8.62 -16.37 -25.18
C ASN A 86 -8.29 -14.97 -24.64
N TYR A 87 -7.03 -14.77 -24.31
CA TYR A 87 -6.52 -13.51 -23.75
C TYR A 87 -5.70 -12.76 -24.80
N ARG A 88 -6.12 -11.58 -25.20
CA ARG A 88 -5.45 -10.74 -26.23
C ARG A 88 -5.09 -11.55 -27.48
N ASN A 89 -3.80 -11.79 -27.72
CA ASN A 89 -3.31 -12.54 -28.87
C ASN A 89 -3.28 -14.07 -28.66
N TYR A 90 -3.46 -14.52 -27.41
CA TYR A 90 -3.35 -15.92 -27.05
C TYR A 90 -4.69 -16.65 -27.14
N VAL A 91 -4.69 -17.79 -27.80
CA VAL A 91 -5.80 -18.74 -27.72
C VAL A 91 -5.72 -19.49 -26.41
N GLU A 92 -4.58 -20.09 -26.16
CA GLU A 92 -4.23 -20.77 -24.90
C GLU A 92 -2.72 -20.72 -24.75
N GLN A 93 -2.26 -20.34 -23.56
CA GLN A 93 -0.85 -20.32 -23.22
C GLN A 93 -0.67 -20.62 -21.75
N TYR A 94 0.29 -21.47 -21.44
CA TYR A 94 0.76 -21.79 -20.10
C TYR A 94 2.23 -21.46 -19.98
N PHE A 95 2.65 -20.97 -18.82
CA PHE A 95 4.04 -20.74 -18.47
C PHE A 95 4.26 -21.04 -16.98
N SER A 96 5.33 -21.80 -16.68
CA SER A 96 5.81 -22.04 -15.32
C SER A 96 7.03 -21.18 -15.05
N PHE A 97 7.04 -20.53 -13.88
CA PHE A 97 8.19 -19.78 -13.34
C PHE A 97 9.06 -20.64 -12.42
N GLU A 98 8.74 -21.93 -12.26
CA GLU A 98 9.52 -22.84 -11.41
C GLU A 98 10.96 -22.95 -11.91
N ASP A 99 11.90 -23.00 -10.97
CA ASP A 99 13.33 -23.08 -11.22
C ASP A 99 13.94 -21.92 -12.04
N ILE A 100 13.18 -20.85 -12.27
CA ILE A 100 13.64 -19.67 -12.97
C ILE A 100 14.03 -18.60 -11.95
N SER A 101 15.32 -18.38 -11.75
CA SER A 101 15.84 -17.27 -10.95
C SER A 101 16.06 -15.99 -11.77
N PHE A 102 16.38 -16.14 -13.05
CA PHE A 102 16.57 -15.06 -14.01
C PHE A 102 16.31 -15.56 -15.43
N CYS A 103 15.57 -14.77 -16.22
CA CYS A 103 15.36 -15.07 -17.63
C CYS A 103 15.21 -13.80 -18.46
N THR A 104 15.50 -13.92 -19.75
CA THR A 104 15.21 -12.90 -20.76
C THR A 104 14.13 -13.42 -21.71
N ILE A 105 13.14 -12.57 -22.00
CA ILE A 105 12.04 -12.92 -22.90
C ILE A 105 12.24 -12.16 -24.20
N ASN A 106 12.62 -12.88 -25.26
CA ASN A 106 12.90 -12.35 -26.59
C ASN A 106 11.76 -12.69 -27.56
N GLY A 107 11.55 -11.84 -28.54
CA GLY A 107 10.57 -12.05 -29.60
C GLY A 107 10.26 -10.76 -30.34
N SER A 108 9.62 -10.87 -31.49
CA SER A 108 9.22 -9.72 -32.31
C SER A 108 8.27 -8.78 -31.59
N ASN A 109 8.21 -7.51 -32.01
CA ASN A 109 7.24 -6.56 -31.49
C ASN A 109 5.81 -7.05 -31.80
N GLY A 110 4.90 -6.88 -30.84
CA GLY A 110 3.51 -7.37 -30.96
C GLY A 110 3.31 -8.87 -30.73
N SER A 111 4.37 -9.65 -30.44
CA SER A 111 4.26 -11.10 -30.16
C SER A 111 3.53 -11.45 -28.86
N GLY A 112 3.16 -10.46 -28.04
CA GLY A 112 2.40 -10.68 -26.80
C GLY A 112 3.26 -10.81 -25.53
N LYS A 113 4.59 -10.65 -25.58
CA LYS A 113 5.48 -10.78 -24.41
C LYS A 113 4.95 -10.03 -23.18
N SER A 114 4.74 -8.73 -23.32
CA SER A 114 4.21 -7.90 -22.23
C SER A 114 2.80 -8.31 -21.83
N SER A 115 1.99 -8.76 -22.79
CA SER A 115 0.62 -9.20 -22.50
C SER A 115 0.57 -10.42 -21.60
N LEU A 116 1.48 -11.40 -21.77
CA LEU A 116 1.50 -12.60 -20.93
C LEU A 116 2.17 -12.36 -19.57
N PHE A 117 3.35 -11.75 -19.58
CA PHE A 117 4.21 -11.69 -18.40
C PHE A 117 3.98 -10.46 -17.54
N MET A 118 3.23 -9.46 -18.02
CA MET A 118 2.92 -8.24 -17.29
C MET A 118 1.42 -8.00 -17.19
N ASP A 119 0.76 -7.74 -18.33
CA ASP A 119 -0.64 -7.33 -18.34
C ASP A 119 -1.54 -8.41 -17.75
N ALA A 120 -1.35 -9.70 -18.09
CA ALA A 120 -2.18 -10.78 -17.59
C ALA A 120 -2.11 -10.95 -16.06
N ILE A 121 -0.93 -10.73 -15.47
CA ILE A 121 -0.76 -10.79 -14.01
C ILE A 121 -1.56 -9.67 -13.32
N VAL A 122 -1.44 -8.43 -13.82
CA VAL A 122 -2.16 -7.28 -13.26
C VAL A 122 -3.67 -7.40 -13.49
N ASP A 123 -4.08 -7.81 -14.69
CA ASP A 123 -5.50 -8.05 -15.01
C ASP A 123 -6.09 -9.15 -14.12
N CYS A 124 -5.34 -10.21 -13.85
CA CYS A 124 -5.76 -11.31 -12.98
C CYS A 124 -5.95 -10.85 -11.54
N LEU A 125 -4.94 -10.18 -10.97
CA LEU A 125 -4.89 -9.82 -9.56
C LEU A 125 -5.75 -8.60 -9.23
N TYR A 126 -5.79 -7.56 -10.11
CA TYR A 126 -6.36 -6.25 -9.78
C TYR A 126 -7.49 -5.80 -10.70
N GLU A 127 -7.77 -6.52 -11.79
CA GLU A 127 -8.80 -6.14 -12.75
C GLU A 127 -8.53 -4.78 -13.45
N GLU A 128 -7.26 -4.47 -13.68
CA GLU A 128 -6.83 -3.22 -14.32
C GLU A 128 -6.23 -3.49 -15.69
N PRO A 129 -7.04 -3.52 -16.76
CA PRO A 129 -6.52 -3.66 -18.11
C PRO A 129 -5.71 -2.42 -18.51
N ARG A 130 -4.61 -2.64 -19.22
CA ARG A 130 -3.71 -1.58 -19.69
C ARG A 130 -4.43 -0.52 -20.53
N GLU A 131 -5.35 -0.96 -21.36
CA GLU A 131 -6.12 -0.10 -22.26
C GLU A 131 -7.55 -0.64 -22.44
N GLY A 132 -8.50 0.28 -22.58
CA GLY A 132 -9.84 -0.04 -22.97
C GLY A 132 -10.79 -0.45 -21.84
N THR A 133 -11.85 -1.16 -22.23
CA THR A 133 -12.87 -1.65 -21.31
C THR A 133 -12.45 -2.98 -20.69
N ASN A 134 -13.07 -3.34 -19.58
CA ASN A 134 -12.84 -4.61 -18.87
C ASN A 134 -13.03 -5.88 -19.74
N THR A 135 -13.62 -5.77 -20.90
CA THR A 135 -13.77 -6.87 -21.88
C THR A 135 -12.74 -6.81 -23.01
N GLY A 136 -11.96 -5.73 -23.10
CA GLY A 136 -11.00 -5.50 -24.18
C GLY A 136 -9.82 -6.47 -24.22
N TRP A 137 -9.57 -7.20 -23.12
CA TRP A 137 -8.55 -8.24 -23.12
C TRP A 137 -9.01 -9.61 -23.64
N ILE A 138 -10.35 -9.83 -23.80
CA ILE A 138 -10.84 -11.05 -24.46
C ILE A 138 -10.42 -11.01 -25.93
N ARG A 139 -9.83 -12.09 -26.40
CA ARG A 139 -9.37 -12.22 -27.78
C ARG A 139 -10.47 -11.79 -28.77
N ASN A 140 -10.09 -10.92 -29.69
CA ASN A 140 -10.99 -10.43 -30.74
C ASN A 140 -11.16 -11.46 -31.88
N ASP A 141 -11.76 -12.59 -31.53
CA ASP A 141 -12.08 -13.70 -32.44
C ASP A 141 -13.60 -13.93 -32.35
N GLU A 142 -14.23 -14.24 -33.47
CA GLU A 142 -15.65 -14.54 -33.50
C GLU A 142 -16.01 -15.79 -32.66
N LYS A 143 -15.06 -16.70 -32.49
CA LYS A 143 -15.23 -17.92 -31.68
C LYS A 143 -14.98 -17.69 -30.18
N ALA A 144 -14.23 -16.67 -29.81
CA ALA A 144 -13.89 -16.38 -28.43
C ALA A 144 -15.04 -15.62 -27.74
N ARG A 145 -15.91 -16.33 -27.04
CA ARG A 145 -17.02 -15.75 -26.25
C ARG A 145 -16.60 -15.40 -24.82
N SER A 146 -15.57 -16.06 -24.32
CA SER A 146 -15.02 -15.85 -22.99
C SER A 146 -13.50 -15.98 -23.02
N GLY A 147 -12.85 -15.37 -22.04
CA GLY A 147 -11.43 -15.55 -21.77
C GLY A 147 -11.20 -15.74 -20.28
N SER A 148 -10.10 -16.37 -19.91
CA SER A 148 -9.71 -16.58 -18.52
C SER A 148 -8.21 -16.39 -18.34
N ILE A 149 -7.85 -15.98 -17.13
CA ILE A 149 -6.47 -15.87 -16.65
C ILE A 149 -6.45 -16.63 -15.33
N SER A 150 -5.49 -17.55 -15.22
CA SER A 150 -5.17 -18.26 -13.98
C SER A 150 -3.74 -17.94 -13.59
N PHE A 151 -3.54 -17.44 -12.38
CA PHE A 151 -2.22 -17.11 -11.87
C PHE A 151 -2.00 -17.77 -10.52
N THR A 152 -0.95 -18.58 -10.41
CA THR A 152 -0.54 -19.29 -9.21
C THR A 152 0.71 -18.63 -8.65
N PHE A 153 0.73 -18.34 -7.36
CA PHE A 153 1.85 -17.71 -6.68
C PHE A 153 2.00 -18.21 -5.24
N GLY A 154 3.21 -18.15 -4.73
CA GLY A 154 3.55 -18.40 -3.34
C GLY A 154 3.60 -17.11 -2.53
N LEU A 155 3.17 -17.19 -1.28
CA LEU A 155 3.36 -16.17 -0.24
C LEU A 155 3.93 -16.84 0.99
N GLY A 156 5.24 -16.71 1.23
CA GLY A 156 5.91 -17.52 2.23
C GLY A 156 5.75 -19.01 1.94
N ASP A 157 5.25 -19.77 2.90
CA ASP A 157 5.06 -21.24 2.79
C ASP A 157 3.71 -21.62 2.17
N LYS A 158 2.86 -20.67 1.83
CA LYS A 158 1.53 -20.92 1.27
C LYS A 158 1.46 -20.66 -0.21
N MET A 159 0.64 -21.45 -0.89
CA MET A 159 0.38 -21.28 -2.33
C MET A 159 -1.07 -20.88 -2.58
N PHE A 160 -1.25 -19.93 -3.47
CA PHE A 160 -2.55 -19.41 -3.88
C PHE A 160 -2.70 -19.45 -5.39
N ARG A 161 -3.95 -19.61 -5.83
CA ARG A 161 -4.33 -19.52 -7.24
C ARG A 161 -5.51 -18.57 -7.38
N VAL A 162 -5.36 -17.59 -8.25
CA VAL A 162 -6.44 -16.68 -8.65
C VAL A 162 -6.85 -17.02 -10.08
N VAL A 163 -8.14 -17.21 -10.29
CA VAL A 163 -8.71 -17.44 -11.63
C VAL A 163 -9.75 -16.36 -11.90
N ARG A 164 -9.49 -15.53 -12.91
CA ARG A 164 -10.41 -14.50 -13.37
C ARG A 164 -10.93 -14.86 -14.75
N THR A 165 -12.26 -14.88 -14.89
CA THR A 165 -12.92 -15.15 -16.18
C THR A 165 -13.78 -13.95 -16.57
N ARG A 166 -13.73 -13.61 -17.84
CA ARG A 166 -14.58 -12.60 -18.47
C ARG A 166 -15.33 -13.20 -19.65
N THR A 167 -16.54 -12.73 -19.84
CA THR A 167 -17.37 -13.15 -20.98
C THR A 167 -17.87 -11.90 -21.71
N LYS A 168 -18.03 -11.98 -23.03
CA LYS A 168 -18.54 -10.85 -23.83
C LYS A 168 -20.00 -10.50 -23.50
N SER A 169 -20.78 -11.45 -23.01
CA SER A 169 -22.20 -11.30 -22.73
C SER A 169 -22.69 -11.87 -21.39
N GLY A 170 -21.77 -12.41 -20.58
CA GLY A 170 -22.10 -13.03 -19.30
C GLY A 170 -21.49 -12.32 -18.11
N LYS A 171 -21.76 -12.85 -16.91
CA LYS A 171 -21.18 -12.32 -15.68
C LYS A 171 -19.71 -12.72 -15.57
N PRO A 172 -18.82 -11.81 -15.14
CA PRO A 172 -17.45 -12.17 -14.81
C PRO A 172 -17.42 -13.10 -13.59
N THR A 173 -16.34 -13.87 -13.45
CA THR A 173 -16.07 -14.65 -12.24
C THR A 173 -14.66 -14.37 -11.72
N LEU A 174 -14.50 -14.49 -10.42
CA LEU A 174 -13.22 -14.36 -9.74
C LEU A 174 -13.17 -15.40 -8.63
N ASN A 175 -12.23 -16.32 -8.74
CA ASN A 175 -12.02 -17.37 -7.78
C ASN A 175 -10.63 -17.24 -7.16
N LEU A 176 -10.57 -17.42 -5.85
CA LEU A 176 -9.33 -17.48 -5.07
C LEU A 176 -9.27 -18.85 -4.41
N SER A 177 -8.19 -19.58 -4.58
CA SER A 177 -7.96 -20.87 -3.93
C SER A 177 -6.62 -20.88 -3.21
N GLU A 178 -6.55 -21.61 -2.11
CA GLU A 178 -5.33 -21.88 -1.32
C GLU A 178 -5.01 -23.38 -1.44
N LEU A 179 -3.75 -23.72 -1.63
CA LEU A 179 -3.29 -25.10 -1.64
C LEU A 179 -3.08 -25.56 -0.20
N LEU A 180 -3.87 -26.52 0.25
CA LEU A 180 -3.78 -27.16 1.56
C LEU A 180 -3.66 -28.66 1.37
N GLU A 181 -2.67 -29.31 1.96
CA GLU A 181 -2.48 -30.75 1.91
C GLU A 181 -2.55 -31.36 0.49
N ASN A 182 -1.98 -30.62 -0.49
CA ASN A 182 -2.02 -30.95 -1.94
C ASN A 182 -3.40 -30.84 -2.61
N GLU A 183 -4.39 -30.22 -1.96
CA GLU A 183 -5.70 -29.95 -2.56
C GLU A 183 -5.98 -28.45 -2.63
N TRP A 184 -6.61 -28.00 -3.73
CA TRP A 184 -7.01 -26.60 -3.89
C TRP A 184 -8.33 -26.35 -3.16
N VAL A 185 -8.27 -25.59 -2.08
CA VAL A 185 -9.44 -25.19 -1.29
C VAL A 185 -9.92 -23.81 -1.72
N ASP A 186 -11.19 -23.69 -2.04
CA ASP A 186 -11.80 -22.42 -2.45
C ASP A 186 -11.89 -21.46 -1.25
N ARG A 187 -11.36 -20.24 -1.46
CA ARG A 187 -11.38 -19.11 -0.51
C ARG A 187 -12.21 -17.95 -1.04
N SER A 188 -12.88 -18.12 -2.15
CA SER A 188 -13.72 -17.09 -2.75
C SER A 188 -14.83 -16.65 -1.81
N LYS A 189 -15.22 -15.39 -1.90
CA LYS A 189 -16.38 -14.85 -1.19
C LYS A 189 -17.59 -14.87 -2.12
N GLU A 190 -18.80 -14.71 -1.59
CA GLU A 190 -20.04 -14.68 -2.37
C GLU A 190 -20.05 -13.61 -3.45
N LYS A 191 -19.40 -12.46 -3.19
CA LYS A 191 -19.32 -11.35 -4.13
C LYS A 191 -17.89 -11.20 -4.67
N ILE A 192 -17.78 -10.92 -5.96
CA ILE A 192 -16.51 -10.65 -6.63
C ILE A 192 -15.75 -9.53 -5.94
N ALA A 193 -16.44 -8.45 -5.54
CA ALA A 193 -15.82 -7.32 -4.85
C ALA A 193 -15.18 -7.72 -3.51
N ASP A 194 -15.77 -8.66 -2.78
CA ASP A 194 -15.24 -9.11 -1.50
C ASP A 194 -14.08 -10.12 -1.70
N THR A 195 -14.15 -10.96 -2.75
CA THR A 195 -13.00 -11.78 -3.18
C THR A 195 -11.84 -10.90 -3.64
N GLN A 196 -12.11 -9.80 -4.36
CA GLN A 196 -11.08 -8.84 -4.78
C GLN A 196 -10.38 -8.18 -3.58
N LYS A 197 -11.15 -7.77 -2.58
CA LYS A 197 -10.58 -7.23 -1.33
C LYS A 197 -9.71 -8.27 -0.62
N GLU A 198 -10.14 -9.53 -0.61
CA GLU A 198 -9.37 -10.62 0.01
C GLU A 198 -8.04 -10.85 -0.73
N ILE A 199 -8.02 -10.79 -2.07
CA ILE A 199 -6.79 -10.89 -2.86
C ILE A 199 -5.84 -9.72 -2.50
N ILE A 200 -6.34 -8.49 -2.45
CA ILE A 200 -5.54 -7.31 -2.08
C ILE A 200 -5.02 -7.46 -0.64
N ARG A 201 -5.87 -7.96 0.28
CA ARG A 201 -5.49 -8.24 1.67
C ARG A 201 -4.39 -9.27 1.77
N LEU A 202 -4.46 -10.36 1.01
CA LEU A 202 -3.45 -11.40 0.96
C LEU A 202 -2.11 -10.89 0.43
N LEU A 203 -2.15 -10.11 -0.64
CA LEU A 203 -0.95 -9.52 -1.24
C LEU A 203 -0.34 -8.41 -0.37
N GLY A 204 -1.13 -7.77 0.48
CA GLY A 204 -0.70 -6.63 1.29
C GLY A 204 -0.36 -5.38 0.49
N MET A 205 -0.74 -5.33 -0.79
CA MET A 205 -0.46 -4.20 -1.70
C MET A 205 -1.62 -4.00 -2.66
N ASP A 206 -1.91 -2.74 -2.93
CA ASP A 206 -2.78 -2.35 -4.04
C ASP A 206 -2.05 -2.46 -5.41
N SER A 207 -2.79 -2.23 -6.47
CA SER A 207 -2.27 -2.31 -7.84
C SER A 207 -1.10 -1.35 -8.09
N LEU A 208 -1.17 -0.13 -7.57
CA LEU A 208 -0.13 0.87 -7.74
C LEU A 208 1.17 0.43 -7.05
N THR A 209 1.07 -0.03 -5.81
CA THR A 209 2.21 -0.56 -5.05
C THR A 209 2.82 -1.77 -5.74
N PHE A 210 1.99 -2.69 -6.24
CA PHE A 210 2.44 -3.88 -6.97
C PHE A 210 3.20 -3.52 -8.24
N LYS A 211 2.66 -2.60 -9.05
CA LYS A 211 3.32 -2.10 -10.28
C LYS A 211 4.58 -1.29 -9.99
N ALA A 212 4.65 -0.63 -8.86
CA ALA A 212 5.83 0.15 -8.49
C ALA A 212 6.98 -0.71 -7.94
N CYS A 213 6.68 -1.86 -7.32
CA CYS A 213 7.65 -2.61 -6.52
C CYS A 213 7.92 -4.04 -7.02
N VAL A 214 6.91 -4.67 -7.65
CA VAL A 214 6.97 -6.07 -8.05
C VAL A 214 7.04 -6.22 -9.56
N LEU A 215 6.27 -5.43 -10.29
CA LEU A 215 6.11 -5.58 -11.74
C LEU A 215 6.26 -4.23 -12.45
N ILE A 216 7.42 -3.96 -12.99
CA ILE A 216 7.68 -2.73 -13.73
C ILE A 216 7.11 -2.85 -15.15
N MET A 217 6.01 -2.14 -15.40
CA MET A 217 5.33 -2.14 -16.70
C MET A 217 6.12 -1.36 -17.74
N GLN A 218 5.96 -1.75 -19.00
CA GLN A 218 6.52 -0.99 -20.13
C GLN A 218 5.94 0.44 -20.12
N ASP A 219 6.78 1.44 -20.38
CA ASP A 219 6.46 2.88 -20.37
C ASP A 219 6.02 3.41 -18.98
N GLN A 220 6.23 2.64 -17.91
CA GLN A 220 5.92 3.02 -16.52
C GLN A 220 7.13 2.89 -15.58
N TYR A 221 8.34 3.06 -16.13
CA TYR A 221 9.60 2.93 -15.35
C TYR A 221 9.71 3.96 -14.21
N GLY A 222 8.99 5.05 -14.31
CA GLY A 222 8.95 6.11 -13.31
C GLY A 222 7.66 6.18 -12.51
N LEU A 223 6.80 5.16 -12.54
CA LEU A 223 5.45 5.24 -11.97
C LEU A 223 5.45 5.79 -10.53
N PHE A 224 6.35 5.33 -9.69
CA PHE A 224 6.51 5.84 -8.33
C PHE A 224 7.05 7.28 -8.30
N LEU A 225 7.95 7.65 -9.21
CA LEU A 225 8.55 8.97 -9.28
C LEU A 225 7.57 10.00 -9.88
N GLU A 226 6.78 9.58 -10.85
CA GLU A 226 5.77 10.40 -11.54
C GLU A 226 4.47 10.50 -10.75
N ALA A 227 4.20 9.56 -9.86
CA ALA A 227 3.03 9.55 -8.99
C ALA A 227 2.91 10.83 -8.17
N GLY A 228 1.69 11.27 -7.91
CA GLY A 228 1.41 12.41 -7.04
C GLY A 228 1.93 12.19 -5.61
N LYS A 229 2.07 13.27 -4.85
CA LYS A 229 2.57 13.21 -3.46
C LYS A 229 1.76 12.21 -2.61
N GLU A 230 0.45 12.24 -2.70
CA GLU A 230 -0.45 11.37 -1.92
C GLU A 230 -0.31 9.90 -2.32
N GLU A 231 -0.18 9.61 -3.60
CA GLU A 231 0.00 8.27 -4.12
C GLU A 231 1.34 7.66 -3.68
N ARG A 232 2.43 8.45 -3.73
CA ARG A 232 3.75 8.02 -3.23
C ARG A 232 3.71 7.67 -1.75
N VAL A 233 3.01 8.50 -0.96
CA VAL A 233 2.80 8.22 0.46
C VAL A 233 2.02 6.95 0.66
N GLY A 234 0.97 6.72 -0.13
CA GLY A 234 0.19 5.49 -0.11
C GLY A 234 1.04 4.26 -0.35
N VAL A 235 1.85 4.28 -1.42
CA VAL A 235 2.78 3.18 -1.73
C VAL A 235 3.76 2.93 -0.58
N LEU A 236 4.39 3.98 -0.05
CA LEU A 236 5.32 3.83 1.09
C LEU A 236 4.62 3.36 2.36
N SER A 237 3.42 3.88 2.65
CA SER A 237 2.62 3.44 3.80
C SER A 237 2.26 1.96 3.71
N ASN A 238 1.89 1.49 2.51
CA ASN A 238 1.61 0.08 2.27
C ASN A 238 2.86 -0.79 2.47
N LEU A 239 3.99 -0.39 1.89
CA LEU A 239 5.27 -1.10 2.03
C LEU A 239 5.78 -1.15 3.47
N LEU A 240 5.55 -0.09 4.22
CA LEU A 240 5.96 0.03 5.62
C LEU A 240 4.94 -0.57 6.60
N GLY A 241 3.79 -1.06 6.10
CA GLY A 241 2.71 -1.56 6.95
C GLY A 241 2.03 -0.48 7.80
N LEU A 242 2.16 0.80 7.41
CA LEU A 242 1.62 1.94 8.17
C LEU A 242 0.14 2.20 7.87
N GLY A 243 -0.44 1.55 6.88
CA GLY A 243 -1.86 1.72 6.48
C GLY A 243 -2.84 1.49 7.62
N ILE A 244 -2.51 0.63 8.58
CA ILE A 244 -3.33 0.35 9.76
C ILE A 244 -3.57 1.62 10.60
N TYR A 245 -2.59 2.51 10.70
CA TYR A 245 -2.72 3.75 11.49
C TYR A 245 -3.70 4.73 10.85
N GLY A 246 -3.77 4.79 9.52
CA GLY A 246 -4.78 5.56 8.81
C GLY A 246 -6.20 5.02 9.08
N ILE A 247 -6.38 3.71 9.03
CA ILE A 247 -7.66 3.06 9.36
C ILE A 247 -8.04 3.34 10.83
N MET A 248 -7.09 3.26 11.75
CA MET A 248 -7.32 3.58 13.17
C MET A 248 -7.74 5.04 13.35
N GLU A 249 -7.11 5.95 12.61
CA GLU A 249 -7.47 7.38 12.62
C GLU A 249 -8.90 7.61 12.18
N ASP A 250 -9.33 7.01 11.07
CA ASP A 250 -10.68 7.18 10.54
C ASP A 250 -11.73 6.59 11.49
N LEU A 251 -11.49 5.38 12.01
CA LEU A 251 -12.37 4.77 13.00
C LEU A 251 -12.50 5.61 14.29
N ALA A 252 -11.39 6.20 14.74
CA ALA A 252 -11.42 7.07 15.93
C ALA A 252 -12.17 8.39 15.65
N LYS A 253 -12.05 8.97 14.46
CA LYS A 253 -12.82 10.15 14.03
C LYS A 253 -14.32 9.86 13.98
N ASP A 254 -14.71 8.71 13.45
CA ASP A 254 -16.11 8.29 13.38
C ASP A 254 -16.71 8.13 14.79
N GLU A 255 -16.00 7.47 15.68
CA GLU A 255 -16.43 7.30 17.07
C GLU A 255 -16.54 8.62 17.80
N LEU A 256 -15.57 9.52 17.61
CA LEU A 256 -15.63 10.89 18.14
C LEU A 256 -16.87 11.64 17.63
N GLY A 257 -17.20 11.49 16.35
CA GLY A 257 -18.40 12.06 15.74
C GLY A 257 -19.70 11.55 16.39
N ASN A 258 -19.78 10.24 16.67
CA ASN A 258 -20.91 9.61 17.33
C ASN A 258 -21.07 10.16 18.76
N LEU A 259 -19.98 10.21 19.52
CA LEU A 259 -19.98 10.73 20.87
C LEU A 259 -20.39 12.21 20.96
N LYS A 260 -19.93 13.04 20.02
CA LYS A 260 -20.36 14.44 19.93
C LYS A 260 -21.87 14.55 19.75
N ARG A 261 -22.46 13.68 18.90
CA ARG A 261 -23.92 13.64 18.69
C ARG A 261 -24.67 13.21 19.94
N ASP A 262 -24.17 12.22 20.65
CA ASP A 262 -24.79 11.74 21.90
C ASP A 262 -24.70 12.79 23.02
N ILE A 263 -23.57 13.49 23.12
CA ILE A 263 -23.43 14.64 24.05
C ILE A 263 -24.45 15.72 23.73
N ALA A 264 -24.66 16.06 22.46
CA ALA A 264 -25.63 17.07 22.05
C ALA A 264 -27.06 16.65 22.40
N LYS A 265 -27.44 15.39 22.15
CA LYS A 265 -28.75 14.84 22.52
C LYS A 265 -28.99 14.92 24.05
N LYS A 266 -28.01 14.48 24.84
CA LYS A 266 -28.12 14.51 26.29
C LYS A 266 -28.18 15.94 26.84
N ARG A 267 -27.46 16.90 26.24
CA ARG A 267 -27.58 18.32 26.58
C ARG A 267 -28.99 18.86 26.30
N GLN A 268 -29.57 18.51 25.18
CA GLN A 268 -30.95 18.89 24.85
C GLN A 268 -31.93 18.32 25.88
N THR A 269 -31.80 17.07 26.30
CA THR A 269 -32.60 16.44 27.34
C THR A 269 -32.46 17.18 28.69
N ILE A 270 -31.24 17.55 29.06
CA ILE A 270 -30.99 18.33 30.28
C ILE A 270 -31.73 19.68 30.21
N ASN A 271 -31.64 20.39 29.08
CA ASN A 271 -32.31 21.69 28.92
C ASN A 271 -33.83 21.55 29.00
N ILE A 272 -34.41 20.50 28.39
CA ILE A 272 -35.86 20.22 28.49
C ILE A 272 -36.25 19.98 29.95
N HIS A 273 -35.50 19.13 30.66
CA HIS A 273 -35.80 18.86 32.07
C HIS A 273 -35.65 20.12 32.97
N SER A 274 -34.62 20.94 32.72
CA SER A 274 -34.46 22.21 33.45
C SER A 274 -35.64 23.17 33.21
N ALA A 275 -36.06 23.32 31.95
CA ALA A 275 -37.22 24.16 31.62
C ALA A 275 -38.53 23.61 32.24
N THR A 276 -38.69 22.28 32.29
CA THR A 276 -39.83 21.64 32.91
C THR A 276 -39.86 21.90 34.42
N ILE A 277 -38.68 21.80 35.08
CA ILE A 277 -38.54 22.11 36.50
C ILE A 277 -38.93 23.57 36.80
N GLU A 278 -38.50 24.51 35.96
CA GLU A 278 -38.84 25.92 36.10
C GLU A 278 -40.34 26.19 35.90
N SER A 279 -41.01 25.42 35.02
CA SER A 279 -42.45 25.57 34.72
C SER A 279 -43.37 24.97 35.79
N TYR A 280 -42.91 23.95 36.49
CA TYR A 280 -43.64 23.42 37.66
C TYR A 280 -43.38 24.32 38.85
N GLY A 281 -44.17 25.34 39.08
CA GLY A 281 -44.14 26.08 40.34
C GLY A 281 -44.12 25.09 41.52
N LYS A 282 -43.59 25.39 42.68
CA LYS A 282 -43.19 24.52 43.79
C LYS A 282 -44.29 23.59 44.37
N PRO A 283 -44.55 22.40 43.82
CA PRO A 283 -45.14 21.29 44.56
C PRO A 283 -44.01 20.46 45.17
N GLU A 284 -43.98 20.33 46.47
CA GLU A 284 -42.86 19.74 47.22
C GLU A 284 -42.61 18.27 46.86
N ASP A 285 -43.65 17.51 46.52
CA ASP A 285 -43.50 16.08 46.15
C ASP A 285 -43.02 15.88 44.70
N GLU A 286 -43.44 16.68 43.73
CA GLU A 286 -42.93 16.65 42.35
C GLU A 286 -41.49 17.20 42.27
N LYS A 287 -41.15 18.13 43.15
CA LYS A 287 -39.82 18.71 43.27
C LYS A 287 -38.77 17.66 43.63
N THR A 288 -39.06 16.78 44.60
CA THR A 288 -38.14 15.71 45.02
C THR A 288 -37.91 14.68 43.91
N GLU A 289 -38.93 14.33 43.16
CA GLU A 289 -38.77 13.40 42.02
C GLU A 289 -37.97 14.02 40.85
N ILE A 290 -38.23 15.30 40.58
CA ILE A 290 -37.53 16.07 39.55
C ILE A 290 -36.08 16.35 39.98
N GLU A 291 -35.78 16.65 41.22
CA GLU A 291 -34.43 16.83 41.77
C GLU A 291 -33.63 15.51 41.68
N LEU A 292 -34.26 14.37 41.90
CA LEU A 292 -33.63 13.05 41.74
C LEU A 292 -33.26 12.79 40.28
N LYS A 293 -34.16 13.10 39.34
CA LYS A 293 -33.89 13.02 37.90
C LYS A 293 -32.81 14.01 37.46
N LEU A 294 -32.77 15.20 38.02
CA LEU A 294 -31.75 16.20 37.74
C LEU A 294 -30.36 15.75 38.21
N ASN A 295 -30.29 15.15 39.41
CA ASN A 295 -29.05 14.63 39.94
C ASN A 295 -28.48 13.50 39.05
N THR A 296 -29.34 12.55 38.61
CA THR A 296 -28.90 11.49 37.67
C THR A 296 -28.43 12.07 36.34
N VAL A 297 -29.13 13.05 35.78
CA VAL A 297 -28.73 13.74 34.54
C VAL A 297 -27.44 14.55 34.74
N SER A 298 -27.25 15.15 35.94
CA SER A 298 -26.02 15.87 36.29
C SER A 298 -24.81 14.93 36.41
N GLU A 299 -25.01 13.75 37.02
CA GLU A 299 -23.97 12.71 37.07
C GLU A 299 -23.60 12.20 35.67
N ASP A 300 -24.60 11.93 34.84
CA ASP A 300 -24.40 11.55 33.44
C ASP A 300 -23.64 12.62 32.67
N ARG A 301 -23.99 13.91 32.88
CA ARG A 301 -23.26 15.03 32.28
C ARG A 301 -21.79 15.04 32.70
N ASN A 302 -21.52 14.83 33.98
CA ASN A 302 -20.15 14.82 34.50
C ASN A 302 -19.36 13.64 33.96
N ASN A 303 -19.98 12.48 33.81
CA ASN A 303 -19.37 11.31 33.20
C ASN A 303 -19.08 11.55 31.71
N LEU A 304 -20.00 12.17 30.99
CA LEU A 304 -19.81 12.54 29.58
C LEU A 304 -18.76 13.63 29.40
N ALA A 305 -18.66 14.59 30.36
CA ALA A 305 -17.61 15.61 30.34
C ALA A 305 -16.21 14.97 30.47
N LYS A 306 -16.05 13.98 31.35
CA LYS A 306 -14.81 13.20 31.48
C LYS A 306 -14.50 12.43 30.20
N GLN A 307 -15.51 11.75 29.65
CA GLN A 307 -15.32 11.04 28.37
C GLN A 307 -14.92 11.98 27.22
N LYS A 308 -15.48 13.21 27.21
CA LYS A 308 -15.09 14.23 26.23
C LYS A 308 -13.63 14.65 26.41
N GLU A 309 -13.18 14.82 27.65
CA GLU A 309 -11.80 15.20 27.94
C GLU A 309 -10.82 14.11 27.49
N ASP A 310 -11.12 12.84 27.81
CA ASP A 310 -10.33 11.70 27.39
C ASP A 310 -10.24 11.61 25.85
N LYS A 311 -11.38 11.81 25.16
CA LYS A 311 -11.42 11.79 23.69
C LYS A 311 -10.72 13.00 23.06
N SER A 312 -10.75 14.18 23.72
CA SER A 312 -10.01 15.35 23.26
C SER A 312 -8.50 15.15 23.36
N LEU A 313 -8.06 14.41 24.38
CA LEU A 313 -6.67 14.04 24.53
C LEU A 313 -6.25 13.09 23.38
N LEU A 314 -7.06 12.07 23.09
CA LEU A 314 -6.82 11.15 21.99
C LEU A 314 -6.72 11.91 20.64
N LEU A 315 -7.61 12.89 20.43
CA LEU A 315 -7.59 13.72 19.23
C LEU A 315 -6.28 14.54 19.11
N ARG A 316 -5.82 15.13 20.24
CA ARG A 316 -4.53 15.83 20.23
C ARG A 316 -3.39 14.92 19.85
N MET A 317 -3.38 13.72 20.39
CA MET A 317 -2.35 12.74 20.07
C MET A 317 -2.38 12.34 18.59
N GLN A 318 -3.59 12.21 18.04
CA GLN A 318 -3.79 11.98 16.63
C GLN A 318 -3.24 13.13 15.78
N MET A 319 -3.55 14.37 16.16
CA MET A 319 -3.04 15.55 15.45
C MET A 319 -1.50 15.61 15.49
N GLU A 320 -0.91 15.29 16.64
CA GLU A 320 0.56 15.24 16.75
C GLU A 320 1.18 14.04 16.02
N ALA A 321 0.46 12.92 15.90
CA ALA A 321 0.88 11.81 15.04
C ALA A 321 0.81 12.20 13.57
N GLN A 322 -0.26 12.91 13.18
CA GLN A 322 -0.41 13.46 11.84
C GLN A 322 0.70 14.46 11.52
N GLU A 323 1.02 15.36 12.44
CA GLU A 323 2.11 16.34 12.26
C GLU A 323 3.48 15.65 12.07
N ARG A 324 3.69 14.53 12.79
CA ARG A 324 4.90 13.71 12.59
C ARG A 324 4.90 12.98 11.28
N HIS A 325 3.76 12.41 10.92
CA HIS A 325 3.57 11.80 9.61
C HIS A 325 3.90 12.83 8.50
N ASP A 326 3.36 14.05 8.61
CA ASP A 326 3.59 15.11 7.63
C ASP A 326 5.07 15.55 7.58
N LYS A 327 5.76 15.55 8.73
CA LYS A 327 7.22 15.81 8.79
C LYS A 327 8.02 14.68 8.16
N VAL A 328 7.67 13.43 8.45
CA VAL A 328 8.29 12.26 7.79
C VAL A 328 8.01 12.31 6.29
N GLN A 329 6.79 12.64 5.90
CA GLN A 329 6.41 12.82 4.52
C GLN A 329 7.26 13.89 3.82
N ALA A 330 7.45 15.03 4.46
CA ALA A 330 8.32 16.09 3.93
C ALA A 330 9.76 15.60 3.74
N SER A 331 10.26 14.79 4.71
CA SER A 331 11.59 14.20 4.61
C SER A 331 11.69 13.16 3.49
N VAL A 332 10.66 12.34 3.34
CA VAL A 332 10.56 11.37 2.23
C VAL A 332 10.53 12.09 0.89
N ASN A 333 9.74 13.17 0.76
CA ASN A 333 9.70 13.97 -0.46
C ASN A 333 11.08 14.56 -0.80
N THR A 334 11.80 15.03 0.23
CA THR A 334 13.16 15.55 0.04
C THR A 334 14.13 14.45 -0.42
N LEU A 335 14.01 13.25 0.17
CA LEU A 335 14.81 12.10 -0.24
C LEU A 335 14.46 11.63 -1.65
N MET A 336 13.17 11.68 -2.02
CA MET A 336 12.72 11.36 -3.38
C MET A 336 13.28 12.32 -4.42
N GLN A 337 13.25 13.64 -4.11
CA GLN A 337 13.88 14.62 -4.99
C GLN A 337 15.39 14.37 -5.16
N LYS A 338 16.08 14.02 -4.07
CA LYS A 338 17.50 13.63 -4.14
C LYS A 338 17.70 12.37 -4.98
N ASN A 339 16.85 11.36 -4.78
CA ASN A 339 16.93 10.12 -5.53
C ASN A 339 16.59 10.31 -7.02
N GLU A 340 15.65 11.20 -7.34
CA GLU A 340 15.36 11.60 -8.71
C GLU A 340 16.57 12.29 -9.36
N GLN A 341 17.23 13.17 -8.61
CA GLN A 341 18.45 13.83 -9.04
C GLN A 341 19.60 12.84 -9.26
N GLU A 342 19.75 11.89 -8.33
CA GLU A 342 20.72 10.80 -8.49
C GLU A 342 20.37 9.90 -9.67
N GLY A 343 19.08 9.59 -9.88
CA GLY A 343 18.60 8.86 -11.05
C GLY A 343 18.91 9.59 -12.37
N GLN A 344 18.73 10.90 -12.41
CA GLN A 344 19.13 11.73 -13.57
C GLN A 344 20.66 11.69 -13.79
N ASN A 345 21.43 11.72 -12.70
CA ASN A 345 22.89 11.61 -12.76
C ASN A 345 23.32 10.20 -13.25
N ILE A 346 22.66 9.15 -12.76
CA ILE A 346 22.90 7.78 -13.22
C ILE A 346 22.58 7.66 -14.72
N ALA A 347 21.42 8.15 -15.16
CA ALA A 347 21.04 8.13 -16.58
C ALA A 347 21.99 8.97 -17.46
N ALA A 348 22.59 10.03 -16.90
CA ALA A 348 23.65 10.78 -17.60
C ALA A 348 24.95 9.99 -17.68
N LEU A 349 25.32 9.29 -16.60
CA LEU A 349 26.50 8.43 -16.57
C LEU A 349 26.33 7.22 -17.50
N GLU A 350 25.15 6.61 -17.55
CA GLU A 350 24.83 5.52 -18.46
C GLU A 350 24.99 5.96 -19.93
N ARG A 351 24.45 7.13 -20.27
CA ARG A 351 24.65 7.71 -21.62
C ARG A 351 26.12 7.96 -21.94
N ASN A 352 26.91 8.40 -20.94
CA ASN A 352 28.34 8.56 -21.10
C ASN A 352 29.04 7.21 -21.27
N ILE A 353 28.64 6.19 -20.51
CA ILE A 353 29.14 4.81 -20.65
C ILE A 353 28.80 4.26 -22.03
N GLU A 354 27.56 4.45 -22.52
CA GLU A 354 27.17 4.06 -23.87
C GLU A 354 28.00 4.78 -24.93
N SER A 355 28.25 6.07 -24.76
CA SER A 355 29.12 6.82 -25.65
C SER A 355 30.55 6.36 -25.61
N CYS A 356 31.08 6.05 -24.42
CA CYS A 356 32.43 5.44 -24.28
C CYS A 356 32.51 4.05 -24.89
N ASN A 357 31.48 3.23 -24.67
CA ASN A 357 31.43 1.87 -25.26
C ASN A 357 31.34 1.92 -26.80
N ALA A 358 30.52 2.89 -27.33
CA ALA A 358 30.47 3.10 -28.79
C ALA A 358 31.83 3.57 -29.32
N PHE A 359 32.52 4.44 -28.57
CA PHE A 359 33.88 4.88 -28.95
C PHE A 359 34.90 3.72 -28.92
N LEU A 360 34.83 2.88 -27.87
CA LEU A 360 35.66 1.69 -27.74
C LEU A 360 35.38 0.68 -28.84
N ALA A 361 34.12 0.48 -29.23
CA ALA A 361 33.74 -0.40 -30.31
C ALA A 361 34.26 0.11 -31.66
N ASP A 362 34.24 1.43 -31.86
CA ASP A 362 34.82 2.06 -33.08
C ASP A 362 36.35 1.95 -33.10
N GLU A 363 36.96 2.03 -31.91
CA GLU A 363 38.42 1.83 -31.75
C GLU A 363 38.79 0.40 -32.03
N GLU A 364 38.05 -0.60 -31.51
CA GLU A 364 38.26 -2.03 -31.79
C GLU A 364 38.07 -2.34 -33.28
N GLU A 365 37.06 -1.78 -33.94
CA GLU A 365 36.83 -1.92 -35.36
C GLU A 365 37.97 -1.30 -36.19
N THR A 366 38.50 -0.20 -35.68
CA THR A 366 39.65 0.48 -36.32
C THR A 366 40.93 -0.32 -36.16
N ILE A 367 41.16 -0.87 -34.96
CA ILE A 367 42.32 -1.78 -34.73
C ILE A 367 42.22 -3.00 -35.62
N LEU A 368 41.05 -3.65 -35.70
CA LEU A 368 40.82 -4.79 -36.60
C LEU A 368 41.07 -4.45 -38.09
N LYS A 369 40.72 -3.25 -38.52
CA LYS A 369 40.97 -2.79 -39.89
C LYS A 369 42.46 -2.55 -40.11
N VAL A 370 43.20 -2.03 -39.15
CA VAL A 370 44.66 -1.87 -39.21
C VAL A 370 45.36 -3.21 -39.23
N GLU A 371 45.00 -4.14 -38.36
CA GLU A 371 45.55 -5.49 -38.34
C GLU A 371 45.29 -6.23 -39.65
N ARG A 372 44.11 -6.08 -40.22
CA ARG A 372 43.76 -6.65 -41.51
C ARG A 372 44.57 -6.03 -42.67
N TYR A 373 44.85 -4.72 -42.57
CA TYR A 373 45.68 -4.02 -43.54
C TYR A 373 47.14 -4.47 -43.45
N ASP A 374 47.66 -4.64 -42.23
CA ASP A 374 49.02 -5.14 -42.00
C ASP A 374 49.17 -6.58 -42.49
N LEU A 375 48.19 -7.43 -42.27
CA LEU A 375 48.15 -8.80 -42.81
C LEU A 375 48.15 -8.84 -44.34
N LEU A 376 47.45 -7.92 -44.98
CA LEU A 376 47.43 -7.77 -46.42
C LEU A 376 48.76 -7.27 -46.95
N LEU A 377 49.43 -6.37 -46.22
CA LEU A 377 50.81 -5.93 -46.59
C LEU A 377 51.87 -6.98 -46.39
N GLU A 378 51.68 -7.96 -45.51
CA GLU A 378 52.55 -9.13 -45.36
C GLU A 378 52.33 -10.19 -46.45
N GLN A 379 51.12 -10.25 -47.04
CA GLN A 379 50.83 -11.17 -48.16
C GLN A 379 51.35 -10.68 -49.54
N ASP A 380 51.58 -9.36 -49.66
CA ASP A 380 52.10 -8.73 -50.86
C ASP A 380 53.67 -8.61 -50.89
N ARG A 381 54.30 -9.07 -49.81
CA ARG A 381 55.77 -9.25 -49.75
C ARG A 381 56.18 -10.69 -49.95
#